data_675638e084d446811d1d18629f9b126f
#
_entry.id   675638e084d446811d1d18629f9b126f
#
_cell.length_a   1.000
_cell.length_b   1.000
_cell.length_c   1.000
_cell.angle_alpha   90.00
_cell.angle_beta   90.00
_cell.angle_gamma   90.00
#
_symmetry.space_group_name_H-M   'P 1'
#
loop_
_entity.id
_entity.type
_entity.pdbx_description
1 polymer ?
#
loop_
_entity_poly.entity_id
_entity_poly.type
_entity_poly.pdbx_seq_one_letter_code
_entity_poly.pdbx_strand_id
1 'polypeptide(L)'
;MTTKRFTLILTAFILAFCGCDPIPQENGQDNIIDQPEGGTEGGETDGGDTDGGDTGGGLPVAGYPAGAFTVSDVNDEGITYMWDESVIPEITIHMTVEEWNKLLARYDEFQHNVDYFHADFTYKKGNEEIFIEDGGVRLRGNTSRRRPEGSSGQVHNPTAPNWHHCHFGINFRKFHKDKEHTVKGIRKVNLKWFKDDPCYVREVYCYNLFRRYGIWTSAFSTFCRVWLDIEGDKEKAYLGVYNMIEPIDDKFIEKRVTNMFESDKGFLWKCCYGEGGPADFRNTDDWRFNWDQDNGVNYTYEFKGDEEDFPAAKEQLIDFILKLKGKGEESFYNWIKEVCDVDFLLKTYAVNVAVGMWDDHWNNGNNFYIYFNTTDKYDYKVFFLPYDYDNTLGTSSNCGVISDSGRQDPYNWGDSGLLMERLMKFSDFKLTYKNALQELVDPAKDLFDMESSVKRIKLWQENIAPYVSNDTDEDMVIEDKPAYWGNKHDYRLMDMGSNNFFRVKTETINNMK
;
A
#
# COMPACT_ATOMS: atom_id res chain seq x y z
N MET A 1 -12.19 -55.94 23.84
CA MET A 1 -12.65 -54.58 24.14
C MET A 1 -11.48 -53.83 24.74
N THR A 2 -10.78 -53.06 23.95
CA THR A 2 -9.61 -52.28 24.38
C THR A 2 -9.74 -50.89 23.77
N THR A 3 -10.11 -49.94 24.62
CA THR A 3 -10.33 -48.52 24.31
C THR A 3 -8.97 -47.87 24.14
N LYS A 4 -8.62 -47.45 22.91
CA LYS A 4 -7.46 -46.58 22.66
C LYS A 4 -7.86 -45.14 22.92
N ARG A 5 -7.27 -44.54 23.95
CA ARG A 5 -7.30 -43.10 24.19
C ARG A 5 -6.34 -42.42 23.20
N PHE A 6 -6.87 -41.56 22.34
CA PHE A 6 -6.07 -40.61 21.57
C PHE A 6 -5.71 -39.42 22.49
N THR A 7 -4.43 -39.31 22.81
CA THR A 7 -3.88 -38.11 23.46
C THR A 7 -3.56 -37.11 22.35
N LEU A 8 -4.32 -36.03 22.30
CA LEU A 8 -4.03 -34.90 21.44
C LEU A 8 -2.80 -34.16 22.05
N ILE A 9 -1.65 -34.28 21.43
CA ILE A 9 -0.48 -33.45 21.76
C ILE A 9 -0.66 -32.15 21.00
N LEU A 10 -1.05 -31.12 21.74
CA LEU A 10 -1.07 -29.73 21.27
C LEU A 10 0.39 -29.26 21.23
N THR A 11 1.03 -29.39 20.10
CA THR A 11 2.36 -28.82 19.87
C THR A 11 2.16 -27.34 19.55
N ALA A 12 2.39 -26.49 20.51
CA ALA A 12 2.50 -25.06 20.28
C ALA A 12 3.73 -24.82 19.40
N PHE A 13 3.53 -24.64 18.11
CA PHE A 13 4.55 -24.09 17.24
C PHE A 13 4.70 -22.60 17.57
N ILE A 14 5.76 -22.27 18.26
CA ILE A 14 6.26 -20.88 18.35
C ILE A 14 6.82 -20.58 16.96
N LEU A 15 6.06 -19.83 16.18
CA LEU A 15 6.52 -19.26 14.91
C LEU A 15 7.65 -18.27 15.23
N ALA A 16 8.88 -18.70 14.99
CA ALA A 16 10.01 -17.81 14.88
C ALA A 16 9.87 -17.05 13.55
N PHE A 17 9.11 -15.97 13.54
CA PHE A 17 9.24 -14.96 12.49
C PHE A 17 10.66 -14.45 12.54
N CYS A 18 11.33 -14.36 11.40
CA CYS A 18 12.61 -13.68 11.25
C CYS A 18 12.48 -12.31 11.89
N GLY A 19 13.11 -12.21 13.06
CA GLY A 19 12.84 -11.24 14.07
C GLY A 19 13.08 -9.81 13.67
N CYS A 20 12.00 -9.09 13.62
CA CYS A 20 11.99 -7.73 14.13
C CYS A 20 11.30 -7.83 15.49
N ASP A 21 12.06 -7.86 16.57
CA ASP A 21 11.51 -7.81 17.92
C ASP A 21 10.66 -6.55 18.07
N PRO A 22 9.44 -6.64 18.63
CA PRO A 22 8.69 -5.45 19.00
C PRO A 22 9.47 -4.70 20.08
N ILE A 23 9.69 -3.42 19.86
CA ILE A 23 10.25 -2.52 20.89
C ILE A 23 9.31 -2.55 22.09
N PRO A 24 9.80 -2.75 23.33
CA PRO A 24 8.95 -2.69 24.53
C PRO A 24 8.31 -1.31 24.62
N GLN A 25 7.00 -1.26 24.87
CA GLN A 25 6.33 -0.04 25.26
C GLN A 25 6.90 0.38 26.62
N GLU A 26 7.66 1.45 26.64
CA GLU A 26 8.01 2.14 27.88
C GLU A 26 6.77 2.83 28.44
N ASN A 27 6.32 2.38 29.59
CA ASN A 27 5.35 3.08 30.43
C ASN A 27 5.96 4.42 30.85
N GLY A 28 5.48 5.50 30.25
CA GLY A 28 5.81 6.85 30.70
C GLY A 28 5.28 7.08 32.12
N GLN A 29 6.18 7.20 33.09
CA GLN A 29 5.88 7.80 34.36
C GLN A 29 6.14 9.31 34.30
N ASP A 30 5.13 10.04 34.74
CA ASP A 30 5.09 11.48 34.88
C ASP A 30 6.32 12.04 35.61
N ASN A 31 6.94 13.06 35.01
CA ASN A 31 7.71 14.04 35.78
C ASN A 31 7.24 15.46 35.44
N ILE A 32 6.49 15.99 36.42
CA ILE A 32 6.10 17.39 36.52
C ILE A 32 7.37 18.21 36.74
N ILE A 33 7.63 19.19 35.91
CA ILE A 33 8.54 20.30 36.21
C ILE A 33 7.84 21.62 35.89
N ASP A 34 7.88 22.50 36.92
CA ASP A 34 7.27 23.80 37.08
C ASP A 34 7.46 24.79 35.93
N GLN A 35 6.43 25.61 35.78
CA GLN A 35 6.43 26.87 35.00
C GLN A 35 7.17 27.98 35.75
N PRO A 36 7.57 29.05 35.07
CA PRO A 36 7.36 30.39 35.57
C PRO A 36 6.43 31.22 34.69
N GLU A 37 5.60 31.94 35.43
CA GLU A 37 4.63 32.92 34.95
C GLU A 37 5.28 34.15 34.28
N GLY A 38 4.55 34.72 33.31
CA GLY A 38 4.86 36.03 32.77
C GLY A 38 3.74 36.50 31.84
N GLY A 39 2.80 37.29 32.40
CA GLY A 39 1.66 37.84 31.71
C GLY A 39 1.98 39.03 30.80
N THR A 40 1.05 39.36 29.90
CA THR A 40 0.37 40.66 29.74
C THR A 40 -0.64 40.64 28.59
N GLU A 41 -1.86 40.98 28.94
CA GLU A 41 -2.87 41.85 28.26
C GLU A 41 -2.95 41.84 26.73
N GLY A 42 -4.07 41.41 26.12
CA GLY A 42 -5.27 42.24 25.96
C GLY A 42 -5.53 42.48 24.51
N GLY A 43 -6.67 41.97 23.97
CA GLY A 43 -7.16 42.32 22.65
C GLY A 43 -8.35 41.47 22.26
N GLU A 44 -9.56 41.88 22.71
CA GLU A 44 -10.81 41.41 22.18
C GLU A 44 -10.92 41.77 20.68
N THR A 45 -11.20 40.81 19.82
CA THR A 45 -11.86 41.05 18.54
C THR A 45 -12.89 39.98 18.28
N ASP A 46 -14.06 40.47 18.21
CA ASP A 46 -15.37 40.04 17.78
C ASP A 46 -15.43 38.79 16.90
N GLY A 47 -16.25 37.81 17.33
CA GLY A 47 -16.57 36.61 16.60
C GLY A 47 -17.48 36.91 15.42
N GLY A 48 -16.96 36.72 14.24
CA GLY A 48 -17.73 36.61 13.02
C GLY A 48 -17.82 35.13 12.64
N ASP A 49 -18.99 34.52 12.85
CA ASP A 49 -19.39 33.29 12.20
C ASP A 49 -19.36 33.54 10.69
N THR A 50 -18.31 33.07 10.02
CA THR A 50 -18.32 32.92 8.57
C THR A 50 -18.63 31.46 8.27
N ASP A 51 -19.92 31.24 8.01
CA ASP A 51 -20.40 30.09 7.23
C ASP A 51 -19.63 30.03 5.92
N GLY A 52 -18.57 29.21 5.89
CA GLY A 52 -17.69 29.02 4.75
C GLY A 52 -18.38 28.21 3.66
N GLY A 53 -19.21 28.88 2.87
CA GLY A 53 -19.69 28.33 1.62
C GLY A 53 -18.51 27.96 0.74
N ASP A 54 -18.32 26.66 0.51
CA ASP A 54 -17.33 26.09 -0.38
C ASP A 54 -17.56 26.64 -1.81
N THR A 55 -16.79 27.67 -2.16
CA THR A 55 -16.74 28.17 -3.54
C THR A 55 -15.91 27.18 -4.33
N GLY A 56 -16.53 26.36 -5.17
CA GLY A 56 -16.00 25.27 -5.99
C GLY A 56 -14.71 25.47 -6.80
N GLY A 57 -13.67 25.92 -6.15
CA GLY A 57 -12.29 25.89 -6.64
C GLY A 57 -11.61 24.61 -6.18
N GLY A 58 -11.27 23.73 -7.13
CA GLY A 58 -10.53 22.51 -6.83
C GLY A 58 -9.21 22.79 -6.08
N LEU A 59 -8.71 21.77 -5.35
CA LEU A 59 -7.43 21.88 -4.65
C LEU A 59 -6.29 22.08 -5.66
N PRO A 60 -5.25 22.84 -5.29
CA PRO A 60 -4.03 22.87 -6.07
C PRO A 60 -3.41 21.46 -6.12
N VAL A 61 -3.11 20.98 -7.32
CA VAL A 61 -2.50 19.67 -7.56
C VAL A 61 -1.19 19.82 -8.33
N ALA A 62 -0.26 18.91 -8.08
CA ALA A 62 0.99 18.89 -8.84
C ALA A 62 0.73 18.35 -10.25
N GLY A 63 1.05 19.14 -11.29
CA GLY A 63 0.98 18.66 -12.68
C GLY A 63 1.86 17.42 -12.91
N TYR A 64 1.51 16.62 -13.91
CA TYR A 64 2.27 15.44 -14.31
C TYR A 64 3.23 15.76 -15.46
N PRO A 65 4.45 15.19 -15.50
CA PRO A 65 5.38 15.37 -16.62
C PRO A 65 4.88 14.64 -17.87
N ALA A 66 5.43 14.98 -19.02
CA ALA A 66 5.13 14.27 -20.28
C ALA A 66 5.51 12.77 -20.16
N GLY A 67 4.62 11.90 -20.62
CA GLY A 67 4.81 10.43 -20.56
C GLY A 67 4.40 9.81 -19.22
N ALA A 68 3.89 10.59 -18.27
CA ALA A 68 3.28 10.04 -17.07
C ALA A 68 2.01 9.24 -17.38
N PHE A 69 1.72 8.28 -16.52
CA PHE A 69 0.46 7.54 -16.50
C PHE A 69 -0.55 8.21 -15.56
N THR A 70 -1.68 8.60 -16.08
CA THR A 70 -2.70 9.36 -15.34
C THR A 70 -4.06 8.64 -15.34
N VAL A 71 -5.00 9.12 -14.55
CA VAL A 71 -6.37 8.56 -14.52
C VAL A 71 -7.05 8.59 -15.90
N SER A 72 -6.71 9.58 -16.74
CA SER A 72 -7.27 9.72 -18.09
C SER A 72 -6.81 8.63 -19.07
N ASP A 73 -5.65 8.02 -18.82
CA ASP A 73 -5.09 6.99 -19.71
C ASP A 73 -5.83 5.66 -19.61
N VAL A 74 -6.54 5.43 -18.49
CA VAL A 74 -7.36 4.22 -18.29
C VAL A 74 -8.69 4.29 -19.04
N ASN A 75 -9.17 5.50 -19.34
CA ASN A 75 -10.47 5.74 -20.01
C ASN A 75 -11.64 5.08 -19.25
N ASP A 76 -11.67 5.23 -17.92
CA ASP A 76 -12.70 4.71 -17.03
C ASP A 76 -13.25 5.85 -16.16
N GLU A 77 -14.58 6.06 -16.17
CA GLU A 77 -15.23 7.14 -15.42
C GLU A 77 -14.97 7.01 -13.91
N GLY A 78 -15.09 5.81 -13.37
CA GLY A 78 -14.91 5.58 -11.93
C GLY A 78 -13.47 5.81 -11.47
N ILE A 79 -12.48 5.38 -12.26
CA ILE A 79 -11.07 5.67 -11.99
C ILE A 79 -10.83 7.17 -11.99
N THR A 80 -11.28 7.87 -13.03
CA THR A 80 -11.15 9.32 -13.13
C THR A 80 -11.82 10.02 -11.97
N TYR A 81 -13.07 9.62 -11.65
CA TYR A 81 -13.83 10.24 -10.56
C TYR A 81 -13.21 10.02 -9.18
N MET A 82 -12.86 8.79 -8.84
CA MET A 82 -12.37 8.47 -7.50
C MET A 82 -10.93 8.93 -7.24
N TRP A 83 -10.03 8.82 -8.22
CA TRP A 83 -8.60 9.10 -8.03
C TRP A 83 -8.10 10.39 -8.68
N ASP A 84 -8.99 11.26 -9.19
CA ASP A 84 -8.66 12.65 -9.47
C ASP A 84 -8.33 13.38 -8.16
N GLU A 85 -7.15 14.02 -8.12
CA GLU A 85 -6.58 14.63 -6.90
C GLU A 85 -7.13 16.05 -6.61
N SER A 86 -8.02 16.58 -7.47
CA SER A 86 -8.51 17.97 -7.36
C SER A 86 -9.41 18.24 -6.15
N VAL A 87 -10.03 17.20 -5.58
CA VAL A 87 -10.89 17.28 -4.39
C VAL A 87 -10.62 16.06 -3.52
N ILE A 88 -10.39 16.24 -2.22
CA ILE A 88 -10.27 15.14 -1.25
C ILE A 88 -11.67 14.61 -0.94
N PRO A 89 -11.98 13.36 -1.33
CA PRO A 89 -13.30 12.78 -1.07
C PRO A 89 -13.48 12.40 0.40
N GLU A 90 -14.74 12.23 0.79
CA GLU A 90 -15.15 11.66 2.07
C GLU A 90 -15.79 10.29 1.86
N ILE A 91 -15.48 9.35 2.74
CA ILE A 91 -16.12 8.05 2.82
C ILE A 91 -16.69 7.90 4.22
N THR A 92 -18.01 7.74 4.32
CA THR A 92 -18.65 7.37 5.58
C THR A 92 -19.05 5.90 5.52
N ILE A 93 -18.66 5.14 6.54
CA ILE A 93 -19.01 3.74 6.75
C ILE A 93 -20.15 3.76 7.79
N HIS A 94 -21.37 3.34 7.40
CA HIS A 94 -22.53 3.27 8.28
C HIS A 94 -22.75 1.81 8.68
N MET A 95 -22.80 1.54 9.99
CA MET A 95 -23.00 0.18 10.50
C MET A 95 -24.05 0.16 11.61
N THR A 96 -24.80 -0.93 11.69
CA THR A 96 -25.58 -1.20 12.91
C THR A 96 -24.66 -1.57 14.07
N VAL A 97 -25.12 -1.32 15.30
CA VAL A 97 -24.38 -1.75 16.51
C VAL A 97 -24.13 -3.27 16.49
N GLU A 98 -25.07 -4.05 15.96
CA GLU A 98 -24.94 -5.49 15.86
C GLU A 98 -23.78 -5.90 14.94
N GLU A 99 -23.72 -5.35 13.73
CA GLU A 99 -22.64 -5.66 12.76
C GLU A 99 -21.27 -5.17 13.25
N TRP A 100 -21.22 -3.99 13.86
CA TRP A 100 -19.99 -3.49 14.45
C TRP A 100 -19.47 -4.41 15.57
N ASN A 101 -20.34 -4.84 16.49
CA ASN A 101 -19.98 -5.77 17.55
C ASN A 101 -19.57 -7.14 17.01
N LYS A 102 -20.15 -7.62 15.91
CA LYS A 102 -19.68 -8.84 15.22
C LYS A 102 -18.26 -8.67 14.68
N LEU A 103 -17.94 -7.52 14.09
CA LEU A 103 -16.61 -7.21 13.59
C LEU A 103 -15.59 -7.21 14.74
N LEU A 104 -15.90 -6.53 15.86
CA LEU A 104 -15.05 -6.49 17.06
C LEU A 104 -14.82 -7.89 17.64
N ALA A 105 -15.87 -8.68 17.82
CA ALA A 105 -15.80 -10.03 18.34
C ALA A 105 -14.99 -10.96 17.43
N ARG A 106 -15.19 -10.83 16.11
CA ARG A 106 -14.45 -11.62 15.14
C ARG A 106 -12.97 -11.28 15.09
N TYR A 107 -12.61 -10.00 15.27
CA TYR A 107 -11.21 -9.60 15.44
C TYR A 107 -10.60 -10.23 16.69
N ASP A 108 -11.31 -10.23 17.81
CA ASP A 108 -10.85 -10.81 19.08
C ASP A 108 -10.67 -12.33 19.00
N GLU A 109 -11.54 -13.02 18.22
CA GLU A 109 -11.45 -14.47 17.98
C GLU A 109 -10.27 -14.82 17.05
N PHE A 110 -10.11 -14.09 15.95
CA PHE A 110 -9.08 -14.31 14.96
C PHE A 110 -8.67 -12.99 14.31
N GLN A 111 -7.58 -12.42 14.78
CA GLN A 111 -7.09 -11.10 14.36
C GLN A 111 -6.91 -10.98 12.83
N HIS A 112 -6.44 -12.05 12.17
CA HIS A 112 -6.18 -12.07 10.74
C HIS A 112 -7.37 -12.55 9.89
N ASN A 113 -8.58 -12.57 10.44
CA ASN A 113 -9.77 -12.90 9.65
C ASN A 113 -9.93 -11.93 8.47
N VAL A 114 -10.59 -12.41 7.42
CA VAL A 114 -10.86 -11.64 6.19
C VAL A 114 -12.37 -11.48 5.93
N ASP A 115 -13.17 -11.73 6.98
CA ASP A 115 -14.62 -11.69 6.90
C ASP A 115 -15.11 -10.28 6.64
N TYR A 116 -16.15 -10.17 5.80
CA TYR A 116 -16.85 -8.93 5.54
C TYR A 116 -18.11 -8.83 6.41
N PHE A 117 -18.37 -7.63 6.89
CA PHE A 117 -19.54 -7.25 7.69
C PHE A 117 -20.39 -6.29 6.89
N HIS A 118 -21.70 -6.34 7.10
CA HIS A 118 -22.65 -5.48 6.42
C HIS A 118 -22.46 -4.03 6.82
N ALA A 119 -22.44 -3.14 5.82
CA ALA A 119 -22.36 -1.70 6.01
C ALA A 119 -22.96 -0.97 4.82
N ASP A 120 -23.59 0.17 5.07
CA ASP A 120 -23.90 1.15 4.04
C ASP A 120 -22.74 2.13 3.89
N PHE A 121 -22.65 2.77 2.73
CA PHE A 121 -21.57 3.71 2.46
C PHE A 121 -22.08 5.00 1.84
N THR A 122 -21.54 6.11 2.30
CA THR A 122 -21.67 7.39 1.60
C THR A 122 -20.31 7.79 1.06
N TYR A 123 -20.20 7.92 -0.26
CA TYR A 123 -19.03 8.50 -0.93
C TYR A 123 -19.38 9.91 -1.38
N LYS A 124 -18.65 10.92 -0.89
CA LYS A 124 -18.88 12.32 -1.22
C LYS A 124 -17.62 12.95 -1.82
N LYS A 125 -17.75 13.59 -2.96
CA LYS A 125 -16.68 14.35 -3.60
C LYS A 125 -17.21 15.69 -4.11
N GLY A 126 -16.76 16.77 -3.50
CA GLY A 126 -17.34 18.11 -3.74
C GLY A 126 -18.82 18.14 -3.38
N ASN A 127 -19.65 18.52 -4.34
CA ASN A 127 -21.11 18.57 -4.18
C ASN A 127 -21.84 17.27 -4.56
N GLU A 128 -21.12 16.27 -5.06
CA GLU A 128 -21.71 14.99 -5.44
C GLU A 128 -21.61 13.99 -4.29
N GLU A 129 -22.72 13.34 -4.00
CA GLU A 129 -22.85 12.31 -2.96
C GLU A 129 -23.49 11.06 -3.56
N ILE A 130 -22.88 9.91 -3.32
CA ILE A 130 -23.33 8.60 -3.77
C ILE A 130 -23.53 7.74 -2.54
N PHE A 131 -24.77 7.30 -2.31
CA PHE A 131 -25.12 6.35 -1.26
C PHE A 131 -25.18 4.93 -1.82
N ILE A 132 -24.60 3.97 -1.10
CA ILE A 132 -24.56 2.56 -1.46
C ILE A 132 -25.04 1.76 -0.26
N GLU A 133 -26.15 1.06 -0.44
CA GLU A 133 -26.76 0.21 0.57
C GLU A 133 -26.09 -1.17 0.60
N ASP A 134 -25.95 -1.75 1.80
CA ASP A 134 -25.61 -3.14 2.06
C ASP A 134 -24.38 -3.67 1.30
N GLY A 135 -23.31 -2.88 1.29
CA GLY A 135 -21.98 -3.36 0.90
C GLY A 135 -21.24 -4.03 2.06
N GLY A 136 -20.00 -4.43 1.82
CA GLY A 136 -19.17 -5.10 2.81
C GLY A 136 -17.95 -4.29 3.25
N VAL A 137 -17.70 -4.24 4.55
CA VAL A 137 -16.48 -3.72 5.14
C VAL A 137 -15.72 -4.81 5.88
N ARG A 138 -14.39 -4.78 5.85
CA ARG A 138 -13.52 -5.65 6.64
C ARG A 138 -12.28 -4.93 7.13
N LEU A 139 -11.67 -5.45 8.19
CA LEU A 139 -10.33 -5.00 8.60
C LEU A 139 -9.25 -5.57 7.69
N ARG A 140 -8.18 -4.80 7.47
CA ARG A 140 -7.04 -5.16 6.65
C ARG A 140 -5.72 -4.98 7.41
N GLY A 141 -4.65 -5.37 6.74
CA GLY A 141 -3.29 -5.34 7.23
C GLY A 141 -2.81 -6.70 7.71
N ASN A 142 -1.52 -6.85 7.84
CA ASN A 142 -0.86 -7.99 8.48
C ASN A 142 -0.36 -7.54 9.86
N THR A 143 0.86 -7.07 9.96
CA THR A 143 1.43 -6.51 11.20
C THR A 143 0.76 -5.20 11.64
N SER A 144 0.15 -4.47 10.70
CA SER A 144 -0.58 -3.22 10.94
C SER A 144 -2.05 -3.41 11.34
N ARG A 145 -2.54 -4.67 11.41
CA ARG A 145 -3.95 -4.91 11.75
C ARG A 145 -4.22 -4.61 13.20
N ARG A 146 -5.27 -3.83 13.45
CA ARG A 146 -5.60 -3.31 14.77
C ARG A 146 -7.11 -3.39 15.04
N ARG A 147 -7.48 -3.56 16.31
CA ARG A 147 -8.87 -3.45 16.76
C ARG A 147 -9.32 -2.00 16.65
N PRO A 148 -10.46 -1.71 16.00
CA PRO A 148 -10.85 -0.33 15.72
C PRO A 148 -11.47 0.40 16.91
N GLU A 149 -11.88 -0.30 17.97
CA GLU A 149 -12.46 0.30 19.16
C GLU A 149 -12.13 -0.51 20.41
N GLY A 150 -11.73 0.18 21.46
CA GLY A 150 -11.58 -0.38 22.81
C GLY A 150 -10.59 -1.54 22.92
N SER A 151 -10.73 -2.30 24.01
CA SER A 151 -9.90 -3.48 24.30
C SER A 151 -10.63 -4.79 23.96
N SER A 152 -9.87 -5.89 23.86
CA SER A 152 -10.43 -7.22 23.58
C SER A 152 -11.57 -7.58 24.54
N GLY A 153 -12.64 -8.14 23.98
CA GLY A 153 -13.86 -8.52 24.69
C GLY A 153 -14.84 -7.37 25.00
N GLN A 154 -14.49 -6.13 24.68
CA GLN A 154 -15.40 -5.00 24.81
C GLN A 154 -16.32 -4.91 23.59
N VAL A 155 -17.57 -4.53 23.84
CA VAL A 155 -18.55 -4.15 22.83
C VAL A 155 -18.53 -2.65 22.63
N HIS A 156 -19.16 -2.18 21.57
CA HIS A 156 -19.33 -0.76 21.28
C HIS A 156 -19.90 0.03 22.47
N ASN A 157 -19.34 1.19 22.73
CA ASN A 157 -19.79 2.09 23.80
C ASN A 157 -20.23 3.44 23.21
N PRO A 158 -21.52 3.66 22.98
CA PRO A 158 -22.02 4.87 22.32
C PRO A 158 -21.83 6.15 23.13
N THR A 159 -21.51 6.07 24.42
CA THR A 159 -21.35 7.24 25.30
C THR A 159 -19.91 7.67 25.49
N ALA A 160 -18.95 6.76 25.28
CA ALA A 160 -17.52 7.01 25.42
C ALA A 160 -16.74 6.01 24.55
N PRO A 161 -16.88 6.09 23.22
CA PRO A 161 -16.12 5.20 22.34
C PRO A 161 -14.63 5.50 22.46
N ASN A 162 -13.81 4.45 22.40
CA ASN A 162 -12.36 4.56 22.36
C ASN A 162 -11.88 4.11 20.97
N TRP A 163 -11.88 5.02 20.03
CA TRP A 163 -11.56 4.76 18.64
C TRP A 163 -10.06 4.56 18.42
N HIS A 164 -9.72 3.66 17.52
CA HIS A 164 -8.35 3.43 17.08
C HIS A 164 -8.27 3.41 15.56
N HIS A 165 -7.18 3.92 15.01
CA HIS A 165 -6.90 3.77 13.59
C HIS A 165 -6.76 2.30 13.20
N CYS A 166 -7.33 1.93 12.06
CA CYS A 166 -7.19 0.62 11.42
C CYS A 166 -7.32 0.77 9.91
N HIS A 167 -6.87 -0.23 9.16
CA HIS A 167 -7.08 -0.28 7.72
C HIS A 167 -8.41 -0.97 7.40
N PHE A 168 -9.12 -0.43 6.40
CA PHE A 168 -10.37 -1.03 5.91
C PHE A 168 -10.22 -1.52 4.47
N GLY A 169 -10.89 -2.63 4.15
CA GLY A 169 -11.19 -3.05 2.80
C GLY A 169 -12.68 -2.93 2.57
N ILE A 170 -13.07 -2.16 1.57
CA ILE A 170 -14.48 -1.98 1.20
C ILE A 170 -14.75 -2.73 -0.09
N ASN A 171 -15.84 -3.46 -0.12
CA ASN A 171 -16.42 -4.05 -1.33
C ASN A 171 -17.89 -3.68 -1.39
N PHE A 172 -18.21 -2.66 -2.16
CA PHE A 172 -19.58 -2.13 -2.32
C PHE A 172 -20.57 -3.17 -2.86
N ARG A 173 -20.08 -4.22 -3.51
CA ARG A 173 -20.90 -5.31 -4.09
C ARG A 173 -20.78 -6.64 -3.35
N LYS A 174 -20.29 -6.63 -2.10
CA LYS A 174 -20.02 -7.90 -1.39
C LYS A 174 -21.25 -8.76 -1.26
N PHE A 175 -22.37 -8.16 -0.90
CA PHE A 175 -23.64 -8.85 -0.66
C PHE A 175 -24.64 -8.69 -1.82
N HIS A 176 -24.38 -7.77 -2.75
CA HIS A 176 -25.15 -7.55 -3.96
C HIS A 176 -24.30 -7.75 -5.22
N LYS A 177 -24.87 -8.38 -6.24
CA LYS A 177 -24.15 -8.66 -7.49
C LYS A 177 -24.50 -7.72 -8.65
N ASP A 178 -25.48 -6.82 -8.44
CA ASP A 178 -25.87 -5.86 -9.45
C ASP A 178 -24.80 -4.76 -9.66
N LYS A 179 -24.95 -4.01 -10.77
CA LYS A 179 -23.98 -2.97 -11.14
C LYS A 179 -24.22 -1.63 -10.44
N GLU A 180 -25.35 -1.47 -9.75
CA GLU A 180 -25.73 -0.21 -9.12
C GLU A 180 -24.97 0.02 -7.80
N HIS A 181 -24.60 -1.05 -7.09
CA HIS A 181 -23.81 -0.99 -5.86
C HIS A 181 -22.32 -0.71 -6.15
N THR A 182 -22.04 0.47 -6.72
CA THR A 182 -20.66 0.90 -7.07
C THR A 182 -20.55 2.42 -7.01
N VAL A 183 -19.33 2.93 -6.83
CA VAL A 183 -19.03 4.35 -7.06
C VAL A 183 -18.59 4.49 -8.53
N LYS A 184 -19.48 4.94 -9.41
CA LYS A 184 -19.21 5.11 -10.85
C LYS A 184 -18.56 3.85 -11.49
N GLY A 185 -19.02 2.65 -11.13
CA GLY A 185 -18.46 1.38 -11.61
C GLY A 185 -17.30 0.82 -10.79
N ILE A 186 -16.78 1.55 -9.82
CA ILE A 186 -15.76 1.03 -8.87
C ILE A 186 -16.47 0.21 -7.78
N ARG A 187 -16.09 -1.08 -7.68
CA ARG A 187 -16.70 -2.02 -6.74
C ARG A 187 -15.95 -2.16 -5.41
N LYS A 188 -14.65 -1.84 -5.38
CA LYS A 188 -13.80 -2.01 -4.20
C LYS A 188 -12.83 -0.86 -4.03
N VAL A 189 -12.48 -0.59 -2.78
CA VAL A 189 -11.43 0.36 -2.43
C VAL A 189 -10.71 -0.10 -1.16
N ASN A 190 -9.40 0.20 -1.08
CA ASN A 190 -8.61 -0.03 0.12
C ASN A 190 -8.35 1.29 0.81
N LEU A 191 -8.64 1.37 2.11
CA LEU A 191 -8.37 2.53 2.95
C LEU A 191 -7.25 2.17 3.92
N LYS A 192 -6.09 2.82 3.75
CA LYS A 192 -4.93 2.65 4.63
C LYS A 192 -4.70 3.93 5.42
N TRP A 193 -4.71 3.85 6.75
CA TRP A 193 -4.21 4.93 7.59
C TRP A 193 -2.68 5.01 7.47
N PHE A 194 -2.11 6.12 7.86
CA PHE A 194 -0.66 6.37 7.74
C PHE A 194 0.10 5.82 8.95
N LYS A 195 -0.04 4.50 9.17
CA LYS A 195 0.64 3.82 10.27
C LYS A 195 2.15 4.02 10.16
N ASP A 196 2.76 4.44 11.26
CA ASP A 196 4.21 4.70 11.36
C ASP A 196 4.75 5.79 10.41
N ASP A 197 3.87 6.53 9.70
CA ASP A 197 4.25 7.63 8.80
C ASP A 197 3.81 9.00 9.30
N PRO A 198 4.59 9.67 10.16
CA PRO A 198 4.24 11.00 10.67
C PRO A 198 4.20 12.09 9.59
N CYS A 199 4.74 11.84 8.40
CA CYS A 199 4.68 12.77 7.26
C CYS A 199 3.39 12.65 6.44
N TYR A 200 2.60 11.59 6.59
CA TYR A 200 1.37 11.30 5.84
C TYR A 200 1.52 11.17 4.31
N VAL A 201 2.69 10.78 3.80
CA VAL A 201 2.93 10.86 2.35
C VAL A 201 3.68 9.67 1.74
N ARG A 202 4.34 8.78 2.52
CA ARG A 202 5.28 7.81 1.97
C ARG A 202 4.68 6.96 0.88
N GLU A 203 3.58 6.28 1.16
CA GLU A 203 2.97 5.38 0.18
C GLU A 203 2.31 6.13 -0.98
N VAL A 204 1.64 7.27 -0.71
CA VAL A 204 1.05 8.14 -1.74
C VAL A 204 2.14 8.65 -2.69
N TYR A 205 3.28 9.08 -2.15
CA TYR A 205 4.42 9.54 -2.93
C TYR A 205 4.94 8.44 -3.87
N CYS A 206 5.09 7.22 -3.38
CA CYS A 206 5.61 6.12 -4.18
C CYS A 206 4.69 5.78 -5.35
N TYR A 207 3.38 5.63 -5.13
CA TYR A 207 2.43 5.38 -6.21
C TYR A 207 2.35 6.56 -7.19
N ASN A 208 2.43 7.80 -6.71
CA ASN A 208 2.52 8.98 -7.58
C ASN A 208 3.80 8.96 -8.42
N LEU A 209 4.97 8.62 -7.85
CA LEU A 209 6.23 8.55 -8.58
C LEU A 209 6.23 7.46 -9.66
N PHE A 210 5.71 6.27 -9.37
CA PHE A 210 5.53 5.22 -10.38
C PHE A 210 4.74 5.74 -11.58
N ARG A 211 3.59 6.36 -11.33
CA ARG A 211 2.73 6.91 -12.38
C ARG A 211 3.41 8.07 -13.11
N ARG A 212 4.09 8.98 -12.41
CA ARG A 212 4.87 10.07 -13.04
C ARG A 212 5.95 9.54 -13.96
N TYR A 213 6.55 8.40 -13.64
CA TYR A 213 7.55 7.76 -14.48
C TYR A 213 6.95 6.85 -15.58
N GLY A 214 5.63 6.88 -15.77
CA GLY A 214 4.93 6.12 -16.81
C GLY A 214 4.75 4.64 -16.49
N ILE A 215 4.87 4.23 -15.22
CA ILE A 215 4.65 2.83 -14.81
C ILE A 215 3.15 2.58 -14.62
N TRP A 216 2.52 2.15 -15.68
CA TRP A 216 1.06 1.93 -15.74
C TRP A 216 0.58 0.67 -14.99
N THR A 217 1.49 -0.21 -14.57
CA THR A 217 1.19 -1.34 -13.68
C THR A 217 1.06 -0.93 -12.21
N SER A 218 1.25 0.35 -11.90
CA SER A 218 1.04 0.90 -10.56
C SER A 218 -0.43 1.18 -10.30
N ALA A 219 -0.87 0.93 -9.06
CA ALA A 219 -2.21 1.30 -8.60
C ALA A 219 -2.36 2.84 -8.50
N PHE A 220 -3.60 3.31 -8.59
CA PHE A 220 -3.95 4.68 -8.22
C PHE A 220 -4.04 4.79 -6.70
N SER A 221 -3.63 5.92 -6.19
CA SER A 221 -3.60 6.25 -4.76
C SER A 221 -3.83 7.74 -4.58
N THR A 222 -4.69 8.12 -3.62
CA THR A 222 -4.96 9.51 -3.26
C THR A 222 -5.43 9.60 -1.80
N PHE A 223 -5.47 10.81 -1.26
CA PHE A 223 -6.01 11.05 0.07
C PHE A 223 -7.54 10.99 0.07
N CYS A 224 -8.12 10.53 1.17
CA CYS A 224 -9.54 10.64 1.47
C CYS A 224 -9.75 10.90 2.97
N ARG A 225 -10.94 11.38 3.35
CA ARG A 225 -11.37 11.52 4.74
C ARG A 225 -12.32 10.37 5.08
N VAL A 226 -12.12 9.74 6.23
CA VAL A 226 -12.90 8.56 6.64
C VAL A 226 -13.71 8.86 7.89
N TRP A 227 -15.00 8.52 7.81
CA TRP A 227 -15.96 8.63 8.89
C TRP A 227 -16.53 7.26 9.22
N LEU A 228 -16.85 7.05 10.48
CA LEU A 228 -17.57 5.87 10.96
C LEU A 228 -18.85 6.34 11.65
N ASP A 229 -19.99 5.81 11.22
CA ASP A 229 -21.31 6.13 11.74
C ASP A 229 -21.96 4.85 12.27
N ILE A 230 -21.99 4.69 13.58
CA ILE A 230 -22.63 3.54 14.23
C ILE A 230 -24.03 3.93 14.66
N GLU A 231 -25.00 3.10 14.29
CA GLU A 231 -26.41 3.34 14.61
C GLU A 231 -26.62 3.56 16.12
N GLY A 232 -27.24 4.70 16.46
CA GLY A 232 -27.51 5.07 17.84
C GLY A 232 -26.45 5.92 18.51
N ASP A 233 -25.32 6.17 17.86
CA ASP A 233 -24.35 7.15 18.32
C ASP A 233 -24.91 8.57 18.19
N LYS A 234 -24.47 9.45 19.07
CA LYS A 234 -24.89 10.85 19.02
C LYS A 234 -24.37 11.57 17.78
N GLU A 235 -23.13 11.28 17.40
CA GLU A 235 -22.40 11.87 16.27
C GLU A 235 -21.53 10.79 15.65
N LYS A 236 -21.32 10.86 14.32
CA LYS A 236 -20.38 9.98 13.63
C LYS A 236 -18.94 10.31 14.03
N ALA A 237 -18.10 9.29 14.14
CA ALA A 237 -16.69 9.44 14.43
C ALA A 237 -15.88 9.82 13.19
N TYR A 238 -15.01 10.80 13.31
CA TYR A 238 -14.05 11.14 12.27
C TYR A 238 -12.73 10.41 12.49
N LEU A 239 -12.40 9.48 11.60
CA LEU A 239 -11.18 8.69 11.71
C LEU A 239 -9.95 9.37 11.08
N GLY A 240 -10.13 10.53 10.44
CA GLY A 240 -9.03 11.30 9.89
C GLY A 240 -8.75 11.06 8.41
N VAL A 241 -7.52 11.39 8.00
CA VAL A 241 -7.05 11.26 6.61
C VAL A 241 -6.48 9.87 6.38
N TYR A 242 -6.88 9.26 5.27
CA TYR A 242 -6.46 7.94 4.82
C TYR A 242 -5.89 7.99 3.41
N ASN A 243 -5.06 7.03 3.08
CA ASN A 243 -4.67 6.72 1.71
C ASN A 243 -5.73 5.80 1.08
N MET A 244 -6.41 6.26 0.05
CA MET A 244 -7.37 5.50 -0.74
C MET A 244 -6.67 4.88 -1.94
N ILE A 245 -6.55 3.54 -1.96
CA ILE A 245 -5.76 2.81 -2.93
C ILE A 245 -6.65 1.93 -3.79
N GLU A 246 -6.39 1.94 -5.10
CA GLU A 246 -7.00 1.01 -6.06
C GLU A 246 -6.58 -0.43 -5.73
N PRO A 247 -7.52 -1.36 -5.53
CA PRO A 247 -7.18 -2.77 -5.35
C PRO A 247 -6.62 -3.41 -6.61
N ILE A 248 -5.58 -4.23 -6.46
CA ILE A 248 -5.04 -5.04 -7.55
C ILE A 248 -5.83 -6.36 -7.60
N ASP A 249 -6.78 -6.45 -8.53
CA ASP A 249 -7.63 -7.61 -8.75
C ASP A 249 -7.97 -7.75 -10.26
N ASP A 250 -8.96 -8.60 -10.60
CA ASP A 250 -9.45 -8.78 -11.97
C ASP A 250 -9.86 -7.45 -12.63
N LYS A 251 -10.49 -6.53 -11.89
CA LYS A 251 -10.92 -5.24 -12.43
C LYS A 251 -9.77 -4.27 -12.68
N PHE A 252 -8.69 -4.38 -11.92
CA PHE A 252 -7.46 -3.66 -12.21
C PHE A 252 -6.90 -4.03 -13.59
N ILE A 253 -6.88 -5.31 -13.89
CA ILE A 253 -6.42 -5.83 -15.20
C ILE A 253 -7.39 -5.41 -16.32
N GLU A 254 -8.69 -5.70 -16.15
CA GLU A 254 -9.74 -5.40 -17.15
C GLU A 254 -9.72 -3.93 -17.59
N LYS A 255 -9.59 -3.00 -16.63
CA LYS A 255 -9.57 -1.55 -16.92
C LYS A 255 -8.33 -1.09 -17.70
N ARG A 256 -7.27 -1.89 -17.74
CA ARG A 256 -6.01 -1.58 -18.43
C ARG A 256 -5.82 -2.37 -19.74
N VAL A 257 -6.80 -3.16 -20.18
CA VAL A 257 -6.69 -3.97 -21.41
C VAL A 257 -6.55 -3.11 -22.65
N THR A 258 -7.35 -2.06 -22.79
CA THR A 258 -7.46 -1.30 -24.04
C THR A 258 -6.13 -0.70 -24.51
N ASN A 259 -5.31 -0.22 -23.57
CA ASN A 259 -4.11 0.55 -23.90
C ASN A 259 -2.81 -0.08 -23.39
N MET A 260 -2.87 -1.16 -22.59
CA MET A 260 -1.74 -1.66 -21.82
C MET A 260 -1.55 -3.17 -21.90
N PHE A 261 -2.45 -3.98 -21.34
CA PHE A 261 -2.29 -5.44 -21.29
C PHE A 261 -2.64 -6.16 -22.59
N GLU A 262 -3.33 -5.55 -23.53
CA GLU A 262 -3.87 -6.16 -24.75
C GLU A 262 -4.94 -7.26 -24.51
N SER A 263 -5.02 -7.84 -23.32
CA SER A 263 -5.97 -8.89 -22.95
C SER A 263 -6.19 -8.89 -21.42
N ASP A 264 -7.36 -9.29 -20.97
CA ASP A 264 -7.68 -9.60 -19.58
C ASP A 264 -7.48 -11.09 -19.23
N LYS A 265 -7.07 -11.88 -20.23
CA LYS A 265 -6.78 -13.31 -20.05
C LYS A 265 -5.40 -13.47 -19.43
N GLY A 266 -5.33 -14.24 -18.37
CA GLY A 266 -4.06 -14.51 -17.71
C GLY A 266 -4.21 -14.75 -16.22
N PHE A 267 -3.10 -14.97 -15.55
CA PHE A 267 -3.07 -15.39 -14.16
C PHE A 267 -2.37 -14.35 -13.28
N LEU A 268 -3.12 -13.82 -12.33
CA LEU A 268 -2.64 -12.83 -11.36
C LEU A 268 -2.28 -13.50 -10.03
N TRP A 269 -1.07 -13.21 -9.55
CA TRP A 269 -0.56 -13.73 -8.29
C TRP A 269 -0.15 -12.59 -7.36
N LYS A 270 -0.61 -12.64 -6.11
CA LYS A 270 -0.03 -11.85 -5.02
C LYS A 270 1.17 -12.63 -4.46
N CYS A 271 2.29 -11.95 -4.34
CA CYS A 271 3.56 -12.51 -3.92
C CYS A 271 4.02 -11.83 -2.63
N CYS A 272 4.25 -12.60 -1.58
CA CYS A 272 4.65 -12.05 -0.29
C CYS A 272 5.59 -12.99 0.47
N TYR A 273 6.20 -12.48 1.54
CA TYR A 273 6.84 -13.32 2.53
C TYR A 273 5.73 -13.98 3.35
N GLY A 274 5.26 -15.13 2.86
CA GLY A 274 4.19 -15.90 3.48
C GLY A 274 4.68 -16.97 4.42
N GLU A 275 3.78 -17.85 4.86
CA GLU A 275 4.12 -19.03 5.67
C GLU A 275 5.14 -19.94 4.97
N GLY A 276 5.16 -19.92 3.63
CA GLY A 276 6.14 -20.60 2.79
C GLY A 276 7.51 -19.93 2.70
N GLY A 277 7.74 -18.83 3.38
CA GLY A 277 8.92 -17.99 3.24
C GLY A 277 8.82 -16.98 2.09
N PRO A 278 9.95 -16.44 1.61
CA PRO A 278 9.98 -15.35 0.63
C PRO A 278 9.48 -15.78 -0.75
N ALA A 279 8.80 -14.86 -1.46
CA ALA A 279 8.44 -15.00 -2.87
C ALA A 279 9.64 -14.65 -3.77
N ASP A 280 10.70 -15.43 -3.67
CA ASP A 280 12.01 -15.21 -4.27
C ASP A 280 12.22 -15.90 -5.64
N PHE A 281 11.23 -16.66 -6.11
CA PHE A 281 11.29 -17.52 -7.29
C PHE A 281 12.39 -18.59 -7.25
N ARG A 282 12.77 -19.05 -6.04
CA ARG A 282 13.79 -20.09 -5.87
C ARG A 282 13.20 -21.46 -5.59
N ASN A 283 12.03 -21.52 -4.99
CA ASN A 283 11.40 -22.77 -4.55
C ASN A 283 10.03 -22.97 -5.17
N THR A 284 9.74 -24.23 -5.50
CA THR A 284 8.48 -24.66 -6.10
C THR A 284 7.75 -25.69 -5.25
N ASP A 285 7.99 -25.69 -3.93
CA ASP A 285 7.31 -26.57 -3.00
C ASP A 285 5.80 -26.29 -3.01
N ASP A 286 5.01 -27.35 -3.06
CA ASP A 286 3.57 -27.31 -3.30
C ASP A 286 2.81 -26.39 -2.34
N TRP A 287 3.17 -26.41 -1.08
CA TRP A 287 2.56 -25.64 0.01
C TRP A 287 2.82 -24.12 -0.03
N ARG A 288 3.67 -23.64 -0.93
CA ARG A 288 3.91 -22.21 -1.16
C ARG A 288 2.82 -21.55 -2.01
N PHE A 289 2.06 -22.37 -2.76
CA PHE A 289 1.06 -21.91 -3.70
C PHE A 289 -0.33 -22.20 -3.17
N ASN A 290 -1.20 -21.21 -3.19
CA ASN A 290 -2.60 -21.44 -2.87
C ASN A 290 -3.50 -20.49 -3.67
N TRP A 291 -4.76 -20.90 -3.79
CA TRP A 291 -5.83 -20.04 -4.25
C TRP A 291 -6.29 -19.14 -3.10
N ASP A 292 -6.73 -17.92 -3.44
CA ASP A 292 -7.28 -16.96 -2.49
C ASP A 292 -8.59 -17.48 -1.87
N GLN A 293 -8.48 -18.15 -0.71
CA GLN A 293 -9.61 -18.74 -0.01
C GLN A 293 -10.23 -17.82 1.03
N ASP A 294 -9.77 -16.58 1.13
CA ASP A 294 -10.19 -15.65 2.18
C ASP A 294 -10.11 -16.28 3.60
N ASN A 295 -9.10 -17.10 3.87
CA ASN A 295 -8.92 -17.80 5.14
C ASN A 295 -7.94 -17.10 6.11
N GLY A 296 -7.45 -15.92 5.75
CA GLY A 296 -6.52 -15.13 6.57
C GLY A 296 -5.07 -15.63 6.60
N VAL A 297 -4.73 -16.65 5.83
CA VAL A 297 -3.36 -17.17 5.68
C VAL A 297 -2.64 -16.39 4.59
N ASN A 298 -1.41 -15.93 4.87
CA ASN A 298 -0.54 -15.34 3.85
C ASN A 298 0.28 -16.44 3.18
N TYR A 299 -0.10 -16.84 1.99
CA TYR A 299 0.68 -17.76 1.18
C TYR A 299 1.81 -17.02 0.46
N THR A 300 2.90 -17.73 0.14
CA THR A 300 4.01 -17.14 -0.61
C THR A 300 3.55 -16.68 -2.00
N TYR A 301 2.76 -17.51 -2.67
CA TYR A 301 2.14 -17.22 -3.95
C TYR A 301 0.64 -17.49 -3.85
N GLU A 302 -0.15 -16.42 -3.81
CA GLU A 302 -1.60 -16.47 -3.67
C GLU A 302 -2.26 -16.11 -5.00
N PHE A 303 -2.94 -17.09 -5.60
CA PHE A 303 -3.64 -16.90 -6.88
C PHE A 303 -4.90 -16.05 -6.69
N LYS A 304 -5.07 -15.04 -7.54
CA LYS A 304 -6.16 -14.07 -7.49
C LYS A 304 -7.19 -14.25 -8.63
N GLY A 305 -7.42 -15.46 -9.05
CA GLY A 305 -8.43 -15.85 -10.04
C GLY A 305 -9.43 -16.85 -9.47
N ASP A 306 -10.21 -17.48 -10.35
CA ASP A 306 -11.20 -18.49 -9.98
C ASP A 306 -10.53 -19.82 -9.59
N GLU A 307 -11.14 -20.55 -8.64
CA GLU A 307 -10.59 -21.81 -8.12
C GLU A 307 -10.31 -22.84 -9.23
N GLU A 308 -11.16 -22.89 -10.24
CA GLU A 308 -11.04 -23.84 -11.36
C GLU A 308 -9.78 -23.61 -12.21
N ASP A 309 -9.27 -22.37 -12.23
CA ASP A 309 -8.06 -21.99 -12.97
C ASP A 309 -6.76 -22.21 -12.17
N PHE A 310 -6.86 -22.40 -10.86
CA PHE A 310 -5.71 -22.53 -9.98
C PHE A 310 -4.70 -23.59 -10.41
N PRO A 311 -5.09 -24.81 -10.83
CA PRO A 311 -4.12 -25.82 -11.26
C PRO A 311 -3.29 -25.37 -12.47
N ALA A 312 -3.90 -24.75 -13.46
CA ALA A 312 -3.21 -24.23 -14.66
C ALA A 312 -2.32 -23.04 -14.34
N ALA A 313 -2.81 -22.12 -13.51
CA ALA A 313 -2.05 -20.96 -13.04
C ALA A 313 -0.80 -21.39 -12.26
N LYS A 314 -0.94 -22.36 -11.37
CA LYS A 314 0.16 -22.93 -10.59
C LYS A 314 1.21 -23.60 -11.47
N GLU A 315 0.79 -24.41 -12.44
CA GLU A 315 1.70 -25.05 -13.41
C GLU A 315 2.51 -23.99 -14.18
N GLN A 316 1.85 -22.92 -14.64
CA GLN A 316 2.51 -21.83 -15.37
C GLN A 316 3.54 -21.09 -14.51
N LEU A 317 3.21 -20.75 -13.25
CA LEU A 317 4.16 -20.08 -12.35
C LEU A 317 5.35 -20.99 -11.99
N ILE A 318 5.09 -22.28 -11.76
CA ILE A 318 6.16 -23.27 -11.51
C ILE A 318 7.07 -23.40 -12.74
N ASP A 319 6.51 -23.50 -13.95
CA ASP A 319 7.30 -23.53 -15.20
C ASP A 319 8.16 -22.28 -15.37
N PHE A 320 7.60 -21.11 -15.09
CA PHE A 320 8.35 -19.84 -15.09
C PHE A 320 9.53 -19.88 -14.11
N ILE A 321 9.31 -20.31 -12.87
CA ILE A 321 10.35 -20.43 -11.84
C ILE A 321 11.43 -21.43 -12.26
N LEU A 322 11.05 -22.57 -12.81
CA LEU A 322 11.99 -23.59 -13.27
C LEU A 322 12.84 -23.09 -14.45
N LYS A 323 12.23 -22.37 -15.40
CA LYS A 323 12.95 -21.74 -16.51
C LYS A 323 13.88 -20.62 -16.01
N LEU A 324 13.41 -19.82 -15.07
CA LEU A 324 14.20 -18.78 -14.42
C LEU A 324 15.45 -19.36 -13.75
N LYS A 325 15.34 -20.51 -13.08
CA LYS A 325 16.47 -21.20 -12.41
C LYS A 325 17.38 -21.95 -13.39
N GLY A 326 16.79 -22.66 -14.35
CA GLY A 326 17.49 -23.70 -15.10
C GLY A 326 18.15 -23.25 -16.40
N LYS A 327 17.72 -22.15 -17.01
CA LYS A 327 18.32 -21.68 -18.25
C LYS A 327 19.74 -21.17 -18.05
N GLY A 328 20.67 -21.56 -18.93
CA GLY A 328 22.00 -20.96 -19.02
C GLY A 328 21.92 -19.47 -19.43
N GLU A 329 23.01 -18.72 -19.29
CA GLU A 329 22.99 -17.25 -19.46
C GLU A 329 22.43 -16.80 -20.81
N GLU A 330 22.93 -17.31 -21.92
CA GLU A 330 22.45 -16.94 -23.26
C GLU A 330 20.99 -17.33 -23.49
N SER A 331 20.59 -18.54 -23.08
CA SER A 331 19.21 -19.00 -23.24
C SER A 331 18.24 -18.26 -22.30
N PHE A 332 18.71 -17.81 -21.13
CA PHE A 332 17.93 -16.95 -20.25
C PHE A 332 17.76 -15.55 -20.86
N TYR A 333 18.84 -14.96 -21.36
CA TYR A 333 18.79 -13.62 -21.97
C TYR A 333 17.76 -13.53 -23.09
N ASN A 334 17.75 -14.52 -23.99
CA ASN A 334 16.79 -14.55 -25.09
C ASN A 334 15.34 -14.78 -24.59
N TRP A 335 15.16 -15.77 -23.73
CA TRP A 335 13.85 -16.12 -23.19
C TRP A 335 13.20 -14.99 -22.36
N ILE A 336 13.96 -14.32 -21.50
CA ILE A 336 13.37 -13.26 -20.64
C ILE A 336 12.85 -12.09 -21.49
N LYS A 337 13.48 -11.78 -22.61
CA LYS A 337 13.02 -10.76 -23.56
C LYS A 337 11.79 -11.18 -24.36
N GLU A 338 11.54 -12.48 -24.50
CA GLU A 338 10.31 -12.99 -25.13
C GLU A 338 9.12 -12.86 -24.18
N VAL A 339 9.32 -13.20 -22.89
CA VAL A 339 8.24 -13.29 -21.89
C VAL A 339 8.10 -12.07 -20.99
N CYS A 340 8.94 -11.06 -21.15
CA CYS A 340 8.91 -9.85 -20.33
C CYS A 340 9.36 -8.63 -21.15
N ASP A 341 8.71 -7.49 -20.96
CA ASP A 341 9.30 -6.20 -21.32
C ASP A 341 10.35 -5.84 -20.26
N VAL A 342 11.61 -6.21 -20.55
CA VAL A 342 12.70 -6.06 -19.59
C VAL A 342 12.99 -4.59 -19.29
N ASP A 343 12.88 -3.70 -20.27
CA ASP A 343 13.12 -2.28 -20.07
C ASP A 343 12.07 -1.67 -19.13
N PHE A 344 10.80 -2.02 -19.31
CA PHE A 344 9.71 -1.60 -18.43
C PHE A 344 9.87 -2.15 -17.01
N LEU A 345 10.24 -3.43 -16.88
CA LEU A 345 10.52 -4.06 -15.59
C LEU A 345 11.67 -3.34 -14.87
N LEU A 346 12.78 -3.06 -15.56
CA LEU A 346 13.95 -2.39 -14.97
C LEU A 346 13.65 -0.94 -14.59
N LYS A 347 12.80 -0.23 -15.35
CA LYS A 347 12.27 1.08 -14.97
C LYS A 347 11.42 1.01 -13.70
N THR A 348 10.56 0.00 -13.58
CA THR A 348 9.77 -0.24 -12.36
C THR A 348 10.68 -0.47 -11.16
N TYR A 349 11.71 -1.31 -11.32
CA TYR A 349 12.69 -1.56 -10.26
C TYR A 349 13.56 -0.36 -9.93
N ALA A 350 13.85 0.51 -10.89
CA ALA A 350 14.55 1.76 -10.61
C ALA A 350 13.76 2.66 -9.66
N VAL A 351 12.44 2.76 -9.82
CA VAL A 351 11.58 3.48 -8.88
C VAL A 351 11.62 2.81 -7.50
N ASN A 352 11.47 1.48 -7.45
CA ASN A 352 11.51 0.69 -6.22
C ASN A 352 12.77 0.99 -5.39
N VAL A 353 13.92 0.98 -6.04
CA VAL A 353 15.22 1.26 -5.41
C VAL A 353 15.39 2.75 -5.06
N ALA A 354 14.91 3.67 -5.91
CA ALA A 354 14.96 5.10 -5.64
C ALA A 354 14.17 5.48 -4.38
N VAL A 355 12.95 4.94 -4.22
CA VAL A 355 12.14 5.21 -3.01
C VAL A 355 12.64 4.45 -1.77
N GLY A 356 13.65 3.60 -1.92
CA GLY A 356 14.21 2.87 -0.79
C GLY A 356 13.33 1.74 -0.27
N MET A 357 12.55 1.10 -1.17
CA MET A 357 11.71 -0.05 -0.82
C MET A 357 12.58 -1.27 -0.51
N TRP A 358 12.82 -1.51 0.77
CA TRP A 358 13.63 -2.63 1.25
C TRP A 358 12.81 -3.92 1.39
N ASP A 359 11.50 -3.82 1.57
CA ASP A 359 10.59 -4.97 1.75
C ASP A 359 9.98 -5.42 0.40
N ASP A 360 10.85 -5.64 -0.56
CA ASP A 360 10.51 -5.93 -1.95
C ASP A 360 10.88 -7.35 -2.39
N HIS A 361 10.63 -7.67 -3.67
CA HIS A 361 11.04 -8.94 -4.27
C HIS A 361 12.56 -9.18 -4.17
N TRP A 362 13.39 -8.15 -4.43
CA TRP A 362 14.84 -8.33 -4.54
C TRP A 362 15.52 -8.57 -3.19
N ASN A 363 15.10 -7.85 -2.14
CA ASN A 363 15.73 -7.95 -0.81
C ASN A 363 15.03 -8.96 0.11
N ASN A 364 13.70 -8.93 0.19
CA ASN A 364 12.94 -9.74 1.18
C ASN A 364 11.96 -10.74 0.55
N GLY A 365 11.79 -10.74 -0.78
CA GLY A 365 10.82 -11.61 -1.46
C GLY A 365 9.37 -11.33 -1.05
N ASN A 366 8.98 -10.05 -0.99
CA ASN A 366 7.70 -9.58 -0.46
C ASN A 366 7.07 -8.49 -1.34
N ASN A 367 5.81 -8.16 -1.08
CA ASN A 367 5.10 -6.97 -1.50
C ASN A 367 5.10 -6.67 -3.01
N PHE A 368 4.68 -7.62 -3.82
CA PHE A 368 4.43 -7.41 -5.24
C PHE A 368 3.33 -8.31 -5.77
N TYR A 369 2.80 -7.97 -6.94
CA TYR A 369 2.02 -8.88 -7.75
C TYR A 369 2.77 -9.20 -9.03
N ILE A 370 2.52 -10.40 -9.56
CA ILE A 370 2.98 -10.80 -10.89
C ILE A 370 1.78 -11.24 -11.72
N TYR A 371 1.69 -10.75 -12.95
CA TYR A 371 0.61 -11.06 -13.86
C TYR A 371 1.16 -11.69 -15.14
N PHE A 372 0.65 -12.87 -15.48
CA PHE A 372 0.96 -13.60 -16.69
C PHE A 372 -0.12 -13.31 -17.72
N ASN A 373 0.04 -12.25 -18.49
CA ASN A 373 -0.90 -11.86 -19.52
C ASN A 373 -0.81 -12.78 -20.73
N THR A 374 -1.92 -13.32 -21.18
CA THR A 374 -2.02 -14.25 -22.32
C THR A 374 -2.77 -13.60 -23.48
N THR A 375 -2.27 -13.75 -24.71
CA THR A 375 -2.92 -13.29 -25.94
C THR A 375 -2.75 -14.33 -27.05
N ASP A 376 -3.39 -14.11 -28.20
CA ASP A 376 -3.20 -14.96 -29.39
C ASP A 376 -1.80 -14.81 -30.02
N LYS A 377 -1.01 -13.80 -29.59
CA LYS A 377 0.33 -13.51 -30.12
C LYS A 377 1.45 -14.21 -29.37
N TYR A 378 1.22 -14.55 -28.10
CA TYR A 378 2.22 -15.16 -27.21
C TYR A 378 1.53 -15.99 -26.11
N ASP A 379 2.19 -17.03 -25.63
CA ASP A 379 1.68 -17.89 -24.56
C ASP A 379 1.47 -17.10 -23.26
N TYR A 380 2.43 -16.26 -22.90
CA TYR A 380 2.30 -15.25 -21.84
C TYR A 380 3.36 -14.16 -21.93
N LYS A 381 3.02 -13.00 -21.36
CA LYS A 381 3.98 -11.97 -20.96
C LYS A 381 3.82 -11.64 -19.48
N VAL A 382 4.95 -11.53 -18.81
CA VAL A 382 5.01 -11.28 -17.36
C VAL A 382 5.10 -9.80 -17.08
N PHE A 383 4.21 -9.32 -16.22
CA PHE A 383 4.22 -7.96 -15.69
C PHE A 383 4.38 -7.98 -14.17
N PHE A 384 5.21 -7.08 -13.67
CA PHE A 384 5.39 -6.83 -12.25
C PHE A 384 4.51 -5.65 -11.85
N LEU A 385 3.72 -5.80 -10.77
CA LEU A 385 2.84 -4.76 -10.26
C LEU A 385 3.30 -4.37 -8.85
N PRO A 386 3.68 -3.09 -8.66
CA PRO A 386 4.11 -2.58 -7.35
C PRO A 386 3.00 -2.64 -6.29
N TYR A 387 3.34 -3.03 -5.06
CA TYR A 387 2.39 -3.15 -3.97
C TYR A 387 3.02 -2.88 -2.61
N ASP A 388 2.27 -2.18 -1.71
CA ASP A 388 2.56 -1.97 -0.28
C ASP A 388 3.85 -1.17 0.00
N TYR A 389 3.84 0.11 -0.36
CA TYR A 389 5.00 1.03 -0.31
C TYR A 389 5.02 1.93 0.94
N ASP A 390 4.40 1.54 2.05
CA ASP A 390 4.44 2.30 3.30
C ASP A 390 5.83 2.30 3.96
N ASN A 391 6.60 1.22 3.80
CA ASN A 391 7.95 1.07 4.36
C ASN A 391 9.05 1.58 3.42
N THR A 392 9.01 2.88 3.09
CA THR A 392 9.89 3.53 2.12
C THR A 392 10.44 4.86 2.61
N LEU A 393 11.17 5.58 1.76
CA LEU A 393 11.65 6.94 1.98
C LEU A 393 12.40 7.10 3.31
N GLY A 394 13.39 6.24 3.53
CA GLY A 394 14.28 6.31 4.68
C GLY A 394 14.03 5.26 5.76
N THR A 395 12.97 4.48 5.67
CA THR A 395 12.85 3.28 6.50
C THR A 395 13.91 2.26 6.10
N SER A 396 14.37 1.51 7.06
CA SER A 396 15.24 0.34 6.83
C SER A 396 14.91 -0.72 7.87
N SER A 397 15.26 -1.95 7.57
CA SER A 397 14.99 -3.08 8.43
C SER A 397 16.28 -3.82 8.77
N ASN A 398 16.18 -4.73 9.74
CA ASN A 398 17.21 -5.74 9.97
C ASN A 398 17.02 -6.95 9.05
N CYS A 399 16.04 -6.93 8.13
CA CYS A 399 15.78 -7.98 7.18
C CYS A 399 16.60 -7.79 5.90
N GLY A 400 17.16 -8.86 5.34
CA GLY A 400 18.00 -8.82 4.16
C GLY A 400 19.29 -8.01 4.34
N VAL A 401 19.78 -7.46 3.25
CA VAL A 401 21.08 -6.76 3.20
C VAL A 401 20.99 -5.24 3.40
N ILE A 402 19.79 -4.67 3.40
CA ILE A 402 19.58 -3.23 3.45
C ILE A 402 19.52 -2.74 4.90
N SER A 403 20.63 -2.18 5.37
CA SER A 403 20.68 -1.52 6.68
C SER A 403 20.46 -0.01 6.61
N ASP A 404 20.67 0.61 5.46
CA ASP A 404 20.47 2.03 5.17
C ASP A 404 19.90 2.20 3.75
N SER A 405 18.59 2.34 3.64
CA SER A 405 17.92 2.43 2.34
C SER A 405 18.32 3.67 1.51
N GLY A 406 18.82 4.73 2.14
CA GLY A 406 19.33 5.91 1.46
C GLY A 406 20.69 5.70 0.80
N ARG A 407 21.58 4.92 1.43
CA ARG A 407 22.98 4.73 1.01
C ARG A 407 23.28 3.35 0.45
N GLN A 408 22.35 2.41 0.50
CA GLN A 408 22.53 1.09 -0.11
C GLN A 408 22.91 1.21 -1.58
N ASP A 409 23.94 0.46 -2.00
CA ASP A 409 24.35 0.39 -3.40
C ASP A 409 23.18 -0.12 -4.26
N PRO A 410 22.71 0.66 -5.25
CA PRO A 410 21.61 0.25 -6.11
C PRO A 410 21.85 -1.03 -6.91
N TYR A 411 23.10 -1.40 -7.19
CA TYR A 411 23.43 -2.68 -7.84
C TYR A 411 23.43 -3.89 -6.89
N ASN A 412 23.47 -3.64 -5.58
CA ASN A 412 23.43 -4.66 -4.52
C ASN A 412 22.21 -4.41 -3.62
N TRP A 413 21.05 -4.15 -4.22
CA TRP A 413 19.83 -3.82 -3.47
C TRP A 413 19.34 -4.98 -2.62
N GLY A 414 19.50 -6.22 -3.09
CA GLY A 414 19.08 -7.41 -2.35
C GLY A 414 19.79 -8.66 -2.81
N ASP A 415 19.60 -9.74 -2.09
CA ASP A 415 20.16 -11.07 -2.35
C ASP A 415 19.10 -12.18 -2.41
N SER A 416 17.82 -11.84 -2.24
CA SER A 416 16.72 -12.80 -2.23
C SER A 416 16.17 -13.07 -3.64
N GLY A 417 15.71 -12.06 -4.36
CA GLY A 417 14.97 -12.19 -5.60
C GLY A 417 15.78 -12.72 -6.80
N LEU A 418 15.51 -13.95 -7.22
CA LEU A 418 16.23 -14.61 -8.32
C LEU A 418 16.09 -13.87 -9.66
N LEU A 419 14.93 -13.26 -9.94
CA LEU A 419 14.71 -12.56 -11.20
C LEU A 419 15.70 -11.39 -11.36
N MET A 420 15.79 -10.52 -10.38
CA MET A 420 16.69 -9.37 -10.41
C MET A 420 18.15 -9.79 -10.36
N GLU A 421 18.51 -10.80 -9.55
CA GLU A 421 19.85 -11.36 -9.54
C GLU A 421 20.30 -11.81 -10.94
N ARG A 422 19.41 -12.46 -11.70
CA ARG A 422 19.72 -12.92 -13.05
C ARG A 422 19.80 -11.80 -14.07
N LEU A 423 18.89 -10.81 -14.01
CA LEU A 423 18.91 -9.65 -14.90
C LEU A 423 20.20 -8.83 -14.72
N MET A 424 20.63 -8.64 -13.48
CA MET A 424 21.83 -7.86 -13.15
C MET A 424 23.16 -8.54 -13.57
N LYS A 425 23.15 -9.72 -14.20
CA LYS A 425 24.35 -10.32 -14.80
C LYS A 425 24.69 -9.75 -16.18
N PHE A 426 23.72 -9.12 -16.86
CA PHE A 426 23.90 -8.61 -18.22
C PHE A 426 24.20 -7.12 -18.24
N SER A 427 25.23 -6.74 -19.00
CA SER A 427 25.74 -5.36 -19.04
C SER A 427 24.74 -4.36 -19.65
N ASP A 428 23.98 -4.78 -20.65
CA ASP A 428 22.96 -3.96 -21.28
C ASP A 428 21.76 -3.75 -20.33
N PHE A 429 21.30 -4.76 -19.61
CA PHE A 429 20.28 -4.63 -18.59
C PHE A 429 20.72 -3.73 -17.42
N LYS A 430 21.98 -3.89 -16.97
CA LYS A 430 22.57 -2.95 -16.00
C LYS A 430 22.58 -1.52 -16.51
N LEU A 431 22.91 -1.31 -17.77
CA LEU A 431 22.93 0.02 -18.37
C LEU A 431 21.51 0.63 -18.44
N THR A 432 20.51 -0.14 -18.89
CA THR A 432 19.10 0.28 -18.89
C THR A 432 18.66 0.67 -17.49
N TYR A 433 18.93 -0.17 -16.48
CA TYR A 433 18.60 0.10 -15.09
C TYR A 433 19.30 1.34 -14.54
N LYS A 434 20.61 1.49 -14.81
CA LYS A 434 21.37 2.69 -14.43
C LYS A 434 20.80 3.95 -15.04
N ASN A 435 20.49 3.92 -16.35
CA ASN A 435 19.90 5.07 -17.04
C ASN A 435 18.54 5.45 -16.44
N ALA A 436 17.71 4.47 -16.10
CA ALA A 436 16.42 4.70 -15.46
C ALA A 436 16.58 5.35 -14.07
N LEU A 437 17.55 4.91 -13.26
CA LEU A 437 17.86 5.55 -11.98
C LEU A 437 18.36 7.00 -12.15
N GLN A 438 19.24 7.23 -13.13
CA GLN A 438 19.74 8.57 -13.41
C GLN A 438 18.64 9.52 -13.94
N GLU A 439 17.71 9.00 -14.74
CA GLU A 439 16.54 9.75 -15.19
C GLU A 439 15.62 10.15 -14.02
N LEU A 440 15.42 9.25 -13.05
CA LEU A 440 14.62 9.54 -11.85
C LEU A 440 15.16 10.70 -11.03
N VAL A 441 16.47 10.84 -10.94
CA VAL A 441 17.13 11.89 -10.13
C VAL A 441 17.54 13.12 -10.94
N ASP A 442 17.20 13.17 -12.23
CA ASP A 442 17.44 14.33 -13.10
C ASP A 442 16.47 15.48 -12.75
N PRO A 443 16.94 16.65 -12.26
CA PRO A 443 16.07 17.76 -11.89
C PRO A 443 15.18 18.28 -13.04
N ALA A 444 15.58 18.04 -14.30
CA ALA A 444 14.80 18.46 -15.47
C ALA A 444 13.54 17.59 -15.72
N LYS A 445 13.40 16.47 -15.02
CA LYS A 445 12.33 15.47 -15.26
C LYS A 445 11.14 15.61 -14.31
N ASP A 446 11.27 16.35 -13.22
CA ASP A 446 10.23 16.49 -12.18
C ASP A 446 9.77 15.12 -11.64
N LEU A 447 10.71 14.26 -11.29
CA LEU A 447 10.47 12.90 -10.78
C LEU A 447 10.88 12.78 -9.31
N PHE A 448 12.09 12.27 -9.03
CA PHE A 448 12.55 11.94 -7.68
C PHE A 448 13.55 12.98 -7.11
N ASP A 449 13.98 13.96 -7.86
CA ASP A 449 14.89 14.99 -7.35
C ASP A 449 14.33 15.69 -6.09
N MET A 450 15.22 16.21 -5.25
CA MET A 450 14.86 16.75 -3.94
C MET A 450 13.88 17.93 -4.05
N GLU A 451 14.11 18.88 -4.96
CA GLU A 451 13.31 20.11 -5.04
C GLU A 451 11.87 19.78 -5.49
N SER A 452 11.73 19.00 -6.55
CA SER A 452 10.43 18.56 -7.06
C SER A 452 9.68 17.70 -6.04
N SER A 453 10.37 16.81 -5.34
CA SER A 453 9.78 15.93 -4.33
C SER A 453 9.28 16.71 -3.12
N VAL A 454 10.11 17.62 -2.57
CA VAL A 454 9.72 18.48 -1.44
C VAL A 454 8.54 19.36 -1.81
N LYS A 455 8.55 19.93 -3.02
CA LYS A 455 7.44 20.77 -3.52
C LYS A 455 6.12 20.00 -3.58
N ARG A 456 6.12 18.77 -4.08
CA ARG A 456 4.92 17.92 -4.15
C ARG A 456 4.42 17.55 -2.77
N ILE A 457 5.31 17.09 -1.90
CA ILE A 457 4.96 16.69 -0.52
C ILE A 457 4.35 17.89 0.22
N LYS A 458 4.97 19.06 0.11
CA LYS A 458 4.45 20.28 0.73
C LYS A 458 3.03 20.59 0.28
N LEU A 459 2.77 20.51 -1.02
CA LEU A 459 1.44 20.74 -1.58
C LEU A 459 0.41 19.76 -1.01
N TRP A 460 0.73 18.48 -0.95
CA TRP A 460 -0.17 17.47 -0.36
C TRP A 460 -0.41 17.70 1.12
N GLN A 461 0.65 18.01 1.89
CA GLN A 461 0.53 18.29 3.32
C GLN A 461 -0.31 19.55 3.58
N GLU A 462 -0.16 20.61 2.79
CA GLU A 462 -1.01 21.81 2.87
C GLU A 462 -2.49 21.49 2.59
N ASN A 463 -2.76 20.61 1.62
CA ASN A 463 -4.13 20.19 1.27
C ASN A 463 -4.79 19.34 2.37
N ILE A 464 -4.05 18.49 3.08
CA ILE A 464 -4.60 17.59 4.11
C ILE A 464 -4.50 18.16 5.52
N ALA A 465 -3.64 19.14 5.78
CA ALA A 465 -3.42 19.70 7.12
C ALA A 465 -4.71 20.07 7.89
N PRO A 466 -5.73 20.64 7.25
CA PRO A 466 -6.99 20.97 7.92
C PRO A 466 -7.77 19.74 8.44
N TYR A 467 -7.43 18.54 7.97
CA TYR A 467 -8.20 17.32 8.14
C TYR A 467 -7.49 16.22 8.96
N VAL A 468 -6.28 16.44 9.47
CA VAL A 468 -5.54 15.39 10.20
C VAL A 468 -6.04 15.19 11.62
N SER A 469 -6.59 16.24 12.27
CA SER A 469 -7.21 16.10 13.58
C SER A 469 -8.42 15.17 13.50
N ASN A 470 -8.55 14.22 14.42
CA ASN A 470 -9.52 13.12 14.34
C ASN A 470 -9.96 12.66 15.73
N ASP A 471 -10.94 11.76 15.82
CA ASP A 471 -11.54 11.28 17.05
C ASP A 471 -10.84 10.05 17.66
N THR A 472 -9.72 9.61 17.09
CA THR A 472 -8.95 8.48 17.64
C THR A 472 -7.92 8.91 18.68
N ASP A 473 -7.68 10.20 18.85
CA ASP A 473 -6.60 10.79 19.67
C ASP A 473 -5.18 10.32 19.26
N GLU A 474 -5.03 9.84 18.00
CA GLU A 474 -3.79 9.31 17.46
C GLU A 474 -3.43 10.05 16.17
N ASP A 475 -2.11 10.24 15.92
CA ASP A 475 -1.62 10.81 14.66
C ASP A 475 -2.33 12.11 14.27
N MET A 476 -2.36 13.08 15.21
CA MET A 476 -3.15 14.31 15.11
C MET A 476 -2.46 15.43 14.34
N VAL A 477 -1.19 15.27 13.98
CA VAL A 477 -0.36 16.31 13.38
C VAL A 477 0.57 15.74 12.33
N ILE A 478 0.88 16.57 11.31
CA ILE A 478 1.89 16.24 10.31
C ILE A 478 3.26 16.68 10.83
N GLU A 479 4.23 15.78 10.85
CA GLU A 479 5.57 16.04 11.31
C GLU A 479 6.62 15.52 10.32
N ASP A 480 7.63 16.34 10.00
CA ASP A 480 8.78 15.85 9.23
C ASP A 480 9.73 15.07 10.14
N LYS A 481 9.35 13.85 10.41
CA LYS A 481 10.08 12.89 11.24
C LYS A 481 10.36 11.61 10.47
N PRO A 482 11.40 10.86 10.85
CA PRO A 482 11.55 9.48 10.43
C PRO A 482 10.27 8.67 10.70
N ALA A 483 10.02 7.65 9.87
CA ALA A 483 8.98 6.68 10.18
C ALA A 483 9.24 6.03 11.55
N TYR A 484 8.18 5.73 12.29
CA TYR A 484 8.33 5.18 13.64
C TYR A 484 8.85 3.75 13.65
N TRP A 485 8.67 3.01 12.55
CA TRP A 485 9.10 1.64 12.44
C TRP A 485 10.35 1.49 11.56
N GLY A 486 11.29 0.64 11.99
CA GLY A 486 12.45 0.20 11.21
C GLY A 486 13.50 1.25 10.88
N ASN A 487 13.26 2.51 11.17
CA ASN A 487 14.20 3.57 10.81
C ASN A 487 15.32 3.73 11.84
N LYS A 488 16.55 3.48 11.42
CA LYS A 488 17.75 3.68 12.22
C LYS A 488 18.52 4.96 11.87
N HIS A 489 18.07 5.67 10.83
CA HIS A 489 18.68 6.88 10.31
C HIS A 489 17.68 8.04 10.45
N ASP A 490 18.18 9.21 10.80
CA ASP A 490 17.36 10.42 10.99
C ASP A 490 17.04 11.08 9.64
N TYR A 491 16.42 10.32 8.73
CA TYR A 491 15.99 10.85 7.44
C TYR A 491 14.77 11.76 7.57
N ARG A 492 14.83 12.88 6.88
CA ARG A 492 13.75 13.86 6.74
C ARG A 492 13.29 13.92 5.30
N LEU A 493 12.04 14.25 5.08
CA LEU A 493 11.49 14.41 3.73
C LEU A 493 11.38 15.89 3.33
N MET A 494 11.10 16.78 4.29
CA MET A 494 10.85 18.19 4.05
C MET A 494 12.06 19.08 4.40
N ASP A 495 12.84 18.72 5.42
CA ASP A 495 14.08 19.42 5.73
C ASP A 495 15.10 19.19 4.62
N MET A 496 15.50 20.26 3.94
CA MET A 496 16.44 20.24 2.81
C MET A 496 17.90 20.13 3.25
N GLY A 497 18.18 19.76 4.49
CA GLY A 497 19.52 19.54 5.04
C GLY A 497 20.22 18.28 4.53
N SER A 498 21.33 17.92 5.20
CA SER A 498 22.16 16.76 4.82
C SER A 498 21.48 15.41 5.06
N ASN A 499 20.44 15.37 5.88
CA ASN A 499 19.64 14.18 6.18
C ASN A 499 18.37 14.06 5.33
N ASN A 500 18.19 14.92 4.33
CA ASN A 500 17.09 14.78 3.39
C ASN A 500 17.25 13.50 2.59
N PHE A 501 16.23 12.63 2.62
CA PHE A 501 16.29 11.32 1.97
C PHE A 501 16.52 11.43 0.46
N PHE A 502 15.82 12.33 -0.21
CA PHE A 502 15.94 12.54 -1.65
C PHE A 502 17.35 12.97 -2.04
N ARG A 503 17.95 13.90 -1.28
CA ARG A 503 19.34 14.34 -1.48
C ARG A 503 20.30 13.16 -1.35
N VAL A 504 20.25 12.44 -0.22
CA VAL A 504 21.16 11.33 0.06
C VAL A 504 21.03 10.24 -1.00
N LYS A 505 19.82 9.90 -1.39
CA LYS A 505 19.57 8.87 -2.40
C LYS A 505 20.03 9.30 -3.80
N THR A 506 19.79 10.56 -4.16
CA THR A 506 20.30 11.16 -5.41
C THR A 506 21.83 11.11 -5.48
N GLU A 507 22.52 11.47 -4.39
CA GLU A 507 23.98 11.36 -4.30
C GLU A 507 24.44 9.91 -4.46
N THR A 508 23.75 8.96 -3.83
CA THR A 508 24.07 7.53 -3.95
C THR A 508 23.93 7.04 -5.39
N ILE A 509 22.83 7.41 -6.07
CA ILE A 509 22.58 7.04 -7.48
C ILE A 509 23.64 7.67 -8.40
N ASN A 510 23.96 8.95 -8.23
CA ASN A 510 24.95 9.63 -9.06
C ASN A 510 26.37 9.08 -8.89
N ASN A 511 26.68 8.49 -7.74
CA ASN A 511 27.97 7.87 -7.46
C ASN A 511 28.06 6.38 -7.89
N MET A 512 27.04 5.83 -8.54
CA MET A 512 27.07 4.45 -9.08
C MET A 512 28.21 4.29 -10.10
N LYS A 513 29.04 3.28 -9.90
CA LYS A 513 30.20 2.98 -10.75
C LYS A 513 29.85 2.06 -11.92
#